data_6808c2ec2c313854ac3da3bbf2be1669
#
_entry.id   6808c2ec2c313854ac3da3bbf2be1669
#
_cell.length_a   1.000
_cell.length_b   1.000
_cell.length_c   1.000
_cell.angle_alpha   90.00
_cell.angle_beta   90.00
_cell.angle_gamma   90.00
#
_symmetry.space_group_name_H-M   'P 1'
#
loop_
_entity.id
_entity.type
_entity.pdbx_description
1 polymer ?
#
loop_
_entity_poly.entity_id
_entity_poly.type
_entity_poly.pdbx_seq_one_letter_code
_entity_poly.pdbx_strand_id
1 'polypeptide(L)'
;SEQYTFTGGAHGSTLRTSETWDAESGKQMTLSDFYQDNPSYIQDIQNWIQLEIAERLKANPGTYFDNYPELLRNSFHPENFYLTPRGIVIYYQQYDIAPYSSGIPEFLLPFDTDSPDR
;
A
#
# COMPACT_ATOMS: atom_id res chain seq x y z
N SER A 1 -5.36 11.22 2.23
CA SER A 1 -5.14 12.23 3.26
C SER A 1 -4.27 11.70 4.37
N GLU A 2 -3.59 12.59 5.04
CA GLU A 2 -2.69 12.24 6.12
C GLU A 2 -3.05 13.01 7.38
N GLN A 3 -2.94 12.33 8.51
CA GLN A 3 -3.07 12.96 9.79
C GLN A 3 -1.75 12.81 10.55
N TYR A 4 -1.31 13.90 11.13
CA TYR A 4 -0.09 13.91 11.91
C TYR A 4 -0.47 14.09 13.37
N THR A 5 -0.15 13.10 14.19
CA THR A 5 -0.48 13.13 15.60
C THR A 5 0.80 13.06 16.42
N PHE A 6 0.97 14.05 17.28
CA PHE A 6 2.11 14.05 18.19
C PHE A 6 1.64 13.54 19.54
N THR A 7 2.19 12.41 19.96
CA THR A 7 1.73 11.75 21.16
C THR A 7 2.64 11.96 22.35
N GLY A 8 3.59 12.87 22.23
CA GLY A 8 4.49 13.14 23.33
C GLY A 8 5.67 12.21 23.43
N GLY A 9 5.82 11.31 22.48
CA GLY A 9 6.98 10.44 22.43
C GLY A 9 8.19 11.14 21.82
N ALA A 10 9.27 10.37 21.65
CA ALA A 10 10.51 10.92 21.12
C ALA A 10 10.35 11.45 19.69
N HIS A 11 9.40 10.92 18.96
CA HIS A 11 9.08 11.39 17.64
C HIS A 11 7.58 11.21 17.45
N GLY A 12 7.01 12.06 16.61
CA GLY A 12 5.60 11.97 16.34
C GLY A 12 5.25 10.71 15.55
N SER A 13 3.99 10.39 15.53
CA SER A 13 3.52 9.30 14.68
C SER A 13 2.67 9.88 13.56
N THR A 14 2.82 9.30 12.37
CA THR A 14 2.06 9.70 11.21
C THR A 14 1.13 8.55 10.84
N LEU A 15 -0.16 8.86 10.80
CA LEU A 15 -1.16 7.90 10.34
C LEU A 15 -1.74 8.43 9.05
N ARG A 16 -1.63 7.63 7.99
CA ARG A 16 -2.17 8.01 6.70
C ARG A 16 -3.53 7.35 6.51
N THR A 17 -4.50 8.12 6.09
CA THR A 17 -5.79 7.60 5.69
C THR A 17 -6.13 8.12 4.31
N SER A 18 -6.96 7.39 3.61
CA SER A 18 -7.36 7.78 2.27
C SER A 18 -8.77 7.30 2.00
N GLU A 19 -9.46 8.02 1.12
CA GLU A 19 -10.80 7.65 0.67
C GLU A 19 -10.86 7.88 -0.82
N THR A 20 -11.50 6.95 -1.51
CA THR A 20 -11.67 7.05 -2.95
C THR A 20 -13.16 7.04 -3.25
N TRP A 21 -13.61 8.04 -3.99
CA TRP A 21 -15.03 8.20 -4.28
C TRP A 21 -15.25 8.17 -5.78
N ASP A 22 -16.34 7.52 -6.18
CA ASP A 22 -16.77 7.54 -7.57
C ASP A 22 -17.50 8.85 -7.81
N ALA A 23 -16.99 9.64 -8.72
CA ALA A 23 -17.55 10.97 -8.99
C ALA A 23 -18.98 10.89 -9.56
N GLU A 24 -19.31 9.82 -10.23
CA GLU A 24 -20.62 9.69 -10.85
C GLU A 24 -21.69 9.22 -9.87
N SER A 25 -21.35 8.21 -9.06
CA SER A 25 -22.32 7.62 -8.16
C SER A 25 -22.29 8.22 -6.77
N GLY A 26 -21.22 8.91 -6.43
CA GLY A 26 -21.06 9.46 -5.08
C GLY A 26 -20.76 8.40 -4.04
N LYS A 27 -20.44 7.19 -4.45
CA LYS A 27 -20.14 6.11 -3.53
C LYS A 27 -18.66 6.01 -3.25
N GLN A 28 -18.34 5.63 -2.03
CA GLN A 28 -16.96 5.34 -1.68
C GLN A 28 -16.54 4.03 -2.35
N MET A 29 -15.38 4.07 -2.99
CA MET A 29 -14.87 2.88 -3.67
C MET A 29 -13.92 2.14 -2.75
N THR A 30 -13.99 0.82 -2.81
CA THR A 30 -13.11 -0.06 -2.07
C THR A 30 -12.15 -0.74 -3.01
N LEU A 31 -11.09 -1.31 -2.44
CA LEU A 31 -10.11 -2.00 -3.26
C LEU A 31 -10.73 -3.13 -4.07
N SER A 32 -11.71 -3.84 -3.48
CA SER A 32 -12.36 -4.93 -4.18
C SER A 32 -13.13 -4.48 -5.40
N ASP A 33 -13.55 -3.22 -5.45
CA ASP A 33 -14.26 -2.70 -6.61
C ASP A 33 -13.40 -2.72 -7.88
N PHE A 34 -12.08 -2.73 -7.73
CA PHE A 34 -11.16 -2.75 -8.85
C PHE A 34 -10.77 -4.17 -9.25
N TYR A 35 -11.23 -5.18 -8.51
CA TYR A 35 -10.83 -6.57 -8.74
C TYR A 35 -12.04 -7.51 -8.67
N GLN A 36 -13.14 -7.09 -9.26
CA GLN A 36 -14.41 -7.82 -9.11
C GLN A 36 -14.34 -9.25 -9.66
N ASP A 37 -13.50 -9.48 -10.66
CA ASP A 37 -13.40 -10.79 -11.27
C ASP A 37 -12.29 -11.65 -10.66
N ASN A 38 -11.64 -11.17 -9.61
CA ASN A 38 -10.51 -11.89 -9.03
C ASN A 38 -10.72 -12.06 -7.54
N PRO A 39 -11.26 -13.20 -7.10
CA PRO A 39 -11.47 -13.42 -5.66
C PRO A 39 -10.19 -13.53 -4.86
N SER A 40 -9.06 -13.77 -5.51
CA SER A 40 -7.76 -13.87 -4.83
C SER A 40 -6.95 -12.60 -4.92
N TYR A 41 -7.60 -11.47 -5.17
CA TYR A 41 -6.87 -10.23 -5.44
C TYR A 41 -5.97 -9.81 -4.28
N ILE A 42 -6.39 -10.02 -3.03
CA ILE A 42 -5.56 -9.63 -1.90
C ILE A 42 -4.28 -10.43 -1.86
N GLN A 43 -4.38 -11.74 -2.10
CA GLN A 43 -3.21 -12.59 -2.11
C GLN A 43 -2.26 -12.21 -3.25
N ASP A 44 -2.81 -11.90 -4.41
CA ASP A 44 -2.00 -11.47 -5.55
C ASP A 44 -1.28 -10.16 -5.25
N ILE A 45 -1.97 -9.22 -4.61
CA ILE A 45 -1.37 -7.95 -4.23
C ILE A 45 -0.24 -8.17 -3.23
N GLN A 46 -0.47 -9.02 -2.24
CA GLN A 46 0.55 -9.29 -1.23
C GLN A 46 1.77 -9.95 -1.84
N ASN A 47 1.56 -10.86 -2.79
CA ASN A 47 2.68 -11.48 -3.48
C ASN A 47 3.47 -10.46 -4.30
N TRP A 48 2.78 -9.54 -4.96
CA TRP A 48 3.43 -8.45 -5.70
C TRP A 48 4.28 -7.59 -4.77
N ILE A 49 3.72 -7.23 -3.61
CA ILE A 49 4.42 -6.40 -2.64
C ILE A 49 5.67 -7.12 -2.14
N GLN A 50 5.57 -8.42 -1.87
CA GLN A 50 6.71 -9.18 -1.39
C GLN A 50 7.84 -9.18 -2.40
N LEU A 51 7.52 -9.36 -3.67
CA LEU A 51 8.54 -9.33 -4.72
C LEU A 51 9.16 -7.93 -4.85
N GLU A 52 8.34 -6.92 -4.72
CA GLU A 52 8.83 -5.55 -4.83
C GLU A 52 9.79 -5.23 -3.68
N ILE A 53 9.46 -5.66 -2.47
CA ILE A 53 10.34 -5.45 -1.33
C ILE A 53 11.66 -6.17 -1.52
N ALA A 54 11.61 -7.38 -2.05
CA ALA A 54 12.83 -8.14 -2.30
C ALA A 54 13.76 -7.38 -3.26
N GLU A 55 13.18 -6.76 -4.29
CA GLU A 55 13.97 -5.96 -5.22
C GLU A 55 14.54 -4.72 -4.56
N ARG A 56 13.73 -4.06 -3.75
CA ARG A 56 14.18 -2.85 -3.05
C ARG A 56 15.32 -3.16 -2.08
N LEU A 57 15.27 -4.32 -1.42
CA LEU A 57 16.30 -4.72 -0.48
C LEU A 57 17.64 -5.01 -1.16
N LYS A 58 17.62 -5.41 -2.41
CA LYS A 58 18.85 -5.60 -3.15
C LYS A 58 19.62 -4.29 -3.29
N ALA A 59 18.89 -3.20 -3.51
CA ALA A 59 19.52 -1.89 -3.67
C ALA A 59 19.78 -1.22 -2.32
N ASN A 60 18.92 -1.44 -1.35
CA ASN A 60 19.01 -0.75 -0.06
C ASN A 60 18.73 -1.74 1.08
N PRO A 61 19.73 -2.54 1.47
CA PRO A 61 19.53 -3.48 2.59
C PRO A 61 19.13 -2.77 3.87
N GLY A 62 18.34 -3.42 4.68
CA GLY A 62 17.98 -2.90 5.97
C GLY A 62 16.83 -1.90 5.98
N THR A 63 16.20 -1.66 4.84
CA THR A 63 15.09 -0.71 4.77
C THR A 63 13.74 -1.34 5.11
N TYR A 64 13.69 -2.63 5.34
CA TYR A 64 12.52 -3.36 5.77
C TYR A 64 12.91 -4.34 6.87
N PHE A 65 11.94 -4.72 7.71
CA PHE A 65 12.22 -5.71 8.75
C PHE A 65 12.50 -7.07 8.12
N ASP A 66 13.31 -7.88 8.80
CA ASP A 66 13.69 -9.19 8.28
C ASP A 66 12.49 -10.10 8.04
N ASN A 67 11.46 -9.98 8.88
CA ASN A 67 10.27 -10.80 8.77
C ASN A 67 9.16 -10.12 7.98
N TYR A 68 9.55 -9.28 7.03
CA TYR A 68 8.58 -8.54 6.23
C TYR A 68 7.56 -9.42 5.49
N PRO A 69 7.90 -10.63 5.02
CA PRO A 69 6.87 -11.42 4.34
C PRO A 69 5.68 -11.75 5.22
N GLU A 70 5.93 -11.94 6.50
CA GLU A 70 4.88 -12.19 7.45
C GLU A 70 4.16 -10.90 7.84
N LEU A 71 4.95 -9.85 8.07
CA LEU A 71 4.38 -8.58 8.49
C LEU A 71 3.51 -7.93 7.42
N LEU A 72 3.91 -8.05 6.16
CA LEU A 72 3.13 -7.41 5.10
C LEU A 72 1.73 -8.04 4.97
N ARG A 73 1.61 -9.31 5.32
CA ARG A 73 0.32 -9.98 5.31
C ARG A 73 -0.50 -9.66 6.55
N ASN A 74 0.16 -9.64 7.71
CA ASN A 74 -0.53 -9.37 8.97
C ASN A 74 -0.97 -7.91 9.08
N SER A 75 -0.25 -7.01 8.47
CA SER A 75 -0.53 -5.57 8.55
C SER A 75 -1.25 -5.04 7.33
N PHE A 76 -1.68 -5.91 6.44
CA PHE A 76 -2.36 -5.47 5.23
C PHE A 76 -3.76 -4.98 5.58
N HIS A 77 -4.07 -3.77 5.11
CA HIS A 77 -5.40 -3.17 5.29
C HIS A 77 -5.93 -2.75 3.94
N PRO A 78 -7.00 -3.38 3.45
CA PRO A 78 -7.51 -3.08 2.11
C PRO A 78 -7.92 -1.62 1.91
N GLU A 79 -8.19 -0.90 3.00
CA GLU A 79 -8.57 0.50 2.89
C GLU A 79 -7.36 1.41 2.69
N ASN A 80 -6.14 0.91 2.89
CA ASN A 80 -4.92 1.72 2.76
C ASN A 80 -4.45 1.76 1.32
N PHE A 81 -5.17 2.49 0.50
CA PHE A 81 -4.79 2.66 -0.89
C PHE A 81 -5.26 4.03 -1.40
N TYR A 82 -4.67 4.47 -2.50
CA TYR A 82 -5.19 5.63 -3.22
C TYR A 82 -4.87 5.45 -4.70
N LEU A 83 -5.57 6.23 -5.52
CA LEU A 83 -5.43 6.12 -6.97
C LEU A 83 -4.49 7.17 -7.51
N THR A 84 -3.74 6.80 -8.53
CA THR A 84 -2.92 7.71 -9.32
C THR A 84 -3.21 7.45 -10.79
N PRO A 85 -2.79 8.36 -11.68
CA PRO A 85 -2.96 8.08 -13.11
C PRO A 85 -2.24 6.83 -13.58
N ARG A 86 -1.24 6.37 -12.84
CA ARG A 86 -0.44 5.20 -13.22
C ARG A 86 -0.98 3.91 -12.66
N GLY A 87 -1.73 3.96 -11.58
CA GLY A 87 -2.25 2.76 -10.97
C GLY A 87 -2.71 2.98 -9.56
N ILE A 88 -2.86 1.89 -8.82
CA ILE A 88 -3.31 1.90 -7.44
C ILE A 88 -2.07 1.85 -6.55
N VAL A 89 -2.00 2.75 -5.58
CA VAL A 89 -0.92 2.72 -4.60
C VAL A 89 -1.44 2.10 -3.32
N ILE A 90 -0.80 1.03 -2.90
CA ILE A 90 -1.05 0.39 -1.59
C ILE A 90 0.02 0.90 -0.64
N TYR A 91 -0.38 1.25 0.58
CA TYR A 91 0.60 1.71 1.55
C TYR A 91 0.41 1.02 2.90
N TYR A 92 1.49 1.05 3.69
CA TYR A 92 1.50 0.54 5.05
C TYR A 92 1.85 1.69 5.99
N GLN A 93 1.31 1.64 7.19
CA GLN A 93 1.63 2.68 8.17
C GLN A 93 3.08 2.52 8.62
N GLN A 94 3.60 3.57 9.24
CA GLN A 94 4.95 3.52 9.80
C GLN A 94 5.04 2.38 10.80
N TYR A 95 6.19 1.70 10.80
CA TYR A 95 6.51 0.58 11.68
C TYR A 95 5.79 -0.72 11.34
N ASP A 96 4.82 -0.71 10.43
CA ASP A 96 4.11 -1.94 10.14
C ASP A 96 5.02 -3.01 9.51
N ILE A 97 5.87 -2.58 8.56
CA ILE A 97 6.74 -3.54 7.86
C ILE A 97 8.18 -3.04 7.73
N ALA A 98 8.47 -1.84 8.24
CA ALA A 98 9.77 -1.22 8.04
C ALA A 98 10.11 -0.33 9.21
N PRO A 99 11.41 -0.03 9.42
CA PRO A 99 11.82 0.88 10.49
C PRO A 99 11.30 2.30 10.26
N TYR A 100 11.31 3.08 11.33
CA TYR A 100 10.80 4.45 11.29
C TYR A 100 11.45 5.28 10.18
N SER A 101 12.75 5.07 9.97
CA SER A 101 13.48 5.86 8.98
C SER A 101 13.01 5.63 7.56
N SER A 102 12.31 4.54 7.31
CA SER A 102 11.77 4.25 5.97
C SER A 102 10.43 4.93 5.70
N GLY A 103 9.81 5.50 6.72
CA GLY A 103 8.56 6.20 6.58
C GLY A 103 7.39 5.29 6.30
N ILE A 104 6.47 5.74 5.48
CA ILE A 104 5.29 4.98 5.09
C ILE A 104 5.59 4.32 3.74
N PRO A 105 5.73 2.99 3.73
CA PRO A 105 6.04 2.29 2.47
C PRO A 105 4.86 2.34 1.51
N GLU A 106 5.17 2.56 0.24
CA GLU A 106 4.16 2.62 -0.81
C GLU A 106 4.53 1.68 -1.94
N PHE A 107 3.51 1.06 -2.54
CA PHE A 107 3.70 0.09 -3.61
C PHE A 107 2.71 0.37 -4.72
N LEU A 108 3.21 0.63 -5.91
CA LEU A 108 2.36 0.92 -7.06
C LEU A 108 1.95 -0.37 -7.74
N LEU A 109 0.64 -0.53 -7.91
CA LEU A 109 0.08 -1.60 -8.72
C LEU A 109 -0.32 -0.95 -10.04
N PRO A 110 0.52 -1.05 -11.08
CA PRO A 110 0.24 -0.29 -12.30
C PRO A 110 -1.00 -0.81 -12.99
N PHE A 111 -1.75 0.10 -13.59
CA PHE A 111 -2.80 -0.31 -14.50
C PHE A 111 -2.15 -1.00 -15.68
N ASP A 112 -2.87 -1.95 -16.27
CA ASP A 112 -2.32 -2.67 -17.40
C ASP A 112 -2.31 -1.77 -18.63
N THR A 113 -1.18 -1.10 -18.83
CA THR A 113 -1.00 -0.21 -19.97
C THR A 113 -0.39 -0.90 -21.17
N ASP A 114 -0.06 -2.17 -21.03
CA ASP A 114 0.49 -2.96 -22.13
C ASP A 114 -0.60 -3.50 -23.03
N SER A 115 -1.83 -3.47 -22.55
CA SER A 115 -2.93 -4.00 -23.32
C SER A 115 -3.33 -3.01 -24.39
N PRO A 116 -3.42 -3.46 -25.66
CA PRO A 116 -3.88 -2.56 -26.71
C PRO A 116 -5.33 -2.15 -26.57
N ASP A 117 -6.04 -2.75 -25.64
CA ASP A 117 -7.44 -2.43 -25.40
C ASP A 117 -7.65 -1.21 -24.56
N ARG A 118 -6.60 -0.65 -24.09
CA ARG A 118 -6.71 0.42 -23.13
C ARG A 118 -6.73 1.77 -23.75
#